data_438540e85f3e159077bfb2d71da23a77
#
_entry.id   438540e85f3e159077bfb2d71da23a77
#
_cell.length_a   1.000
_cell.length_b   1.000
_cell.length_c   1.000
_cell.angle_alpha   90.00
_cell.angle_beta   90.00
_cell.angle_gamma   90.00
#
_symmetry.space_group_name_H-M   'P 1'
#
loop_
_entity.id
_entity.type
_entity.pdbx_description
1 polymer ?
#
loop_
_entity_poly.entity_id
_entity_poly.type
_entity_poly.pdbx_seq_one_letter_code
_entity_poly.pdbx_strand_id
1 'polypeptide(L)'
;KSLLSENNRMVQQVSTSGIVPQLLGALGAIFTVAGVGDLMSHLISGFVPSGSRLMGVVAYVLGMVLFSMIMGNAFAAFTVITAGIGVPFVFSLGADPIVAGALAMTAGCCGTLLSPMAANFNTLPVALLDMRDPNGVIKAQVGVAIVMIIIHVFLMYFLAF
;
A
#
# COMPACT_ATOMS: atom_id res chain seq x y z
N LYS A 1 20.27 34.56 9.02
CA LYS A 1 20.82 33.30 9.58
C LYS A 1 19.72 32.27 9.89
N SER A 2 18.55 32.69 10.38
CA SER A 2 17.45 31.78 10.71
C SER A 2 16.83 31.05 9.48
N LEU A 3 16.66 31.76 8.36
CA LEU A 3 16.12 31.16 7.11
C LEU A 3 17.03 30.09 6.52
N LEU A 4 18.35 30.27 6.54
CA LEU A 4 19.31 29.33 6.04
C LEU A 4 19.38 28.09 6.93
N SER A 5 19.31 28.22 8.25
CA SER A 5 19.28 27.08 9.17
C SER A 5 18.01 26.27 9.06
N GLU A 6 16.87 26.96 8.87
CA GLU A 6 15.57 26.30 8.70
C GLU A 6 15.48 25.55 7.36
N ASN A 7 15.97 26.19 6.30
CA ASN A 7 16.07 25.53 4.99
C ASN A 7 16.97 24.29 5.03
N ASN A 8 18.11 24.36 5.71
CA ASN A 8 19.00 23.20 5.86
C ASN A 8 18.35 22.06 6.67
N ARG A 9 17.60 22.39 7.72
CA ARG A 9 16.81 21.42 8.49
C ARG A 9 15.78 20.72 7.61
N MET A 10 15.01 21.47 6.83
CA MET A 10 14.01 20.93 5.91
C MET A 10 14.64 20.01 4.83
N VAL A 11 15.73 20.46 4.23
CA VAL A 11 16.44 19.66 3.20
C VAL A 11 16.94 18.34 3.77
N GLN A 12 17.49 18.33 4.98
CA GLN A 12 17.93 17.10 5.64
C GLN A 12 16.77 16.14 5.91
N GLN A 13 15.64 16.63 6.39
CA GLN A 13 14.45 15.82 6.65
C GLN A 13 13.87 15.23 5.35
N VAL A 14 13.78 16.01 4.29
CA VAL A 14 13.28 15.57 2.98
C VAL A 14 14.23 14.55 2.34
N SER A 15 15.55 14.75 2.43
CA SER A 15 16.52 13.82 1.85
C SER A 15 16.45 12.43 2.50
N THR A 16 16.32 12.37 3.82
CA THR A 16 16.13 11.10 4.53
C THR A 16 14.84 10.40 4.09
N SER A 17 13.76 11.14 3.96
CA SER A 17 12.47 10.60 3.49
C SER A 17 12.48 10.15 2.03
N GLY A 18 13.38 10.70 1.19
CA GLY A 18 13.54 10.29 -0.20
C GLY A 18 14.28 8.97 -0.40
N ILE A 19 15.20 8.62 0.50
CA ILE A 19 15.97 7.37 0.43
C ILE A 19 15.11 6.15 0.82
N VAL A 20 14.25 6.31 1.82
CA VAL A 20 13.43 5.21 2.36
C VAL A 20 12.54 4.55 1.30
N PRO A 21 11.79 5.26 0.44
CA PRO A 21 10.99 4.62 -0.61
C PRO A 21 11.81 3.82 -1.61
N GLN A 22 13.03 4.25 -1.92
CA GLN A 22 13.93 3.52 -2.83
C GLN A 22 14.40 2.21 -2.22
N LEU A 23 14.77 2.22 -0.94
CA LEU A 23 15.16 1.01 -0.21
C LEU A 23 13.98 0.03 -0.08
N LEU A 24 12.76 0.54 0.17
CA LEU A 24 11.56 -0.27 0.25
C LEU A 24 11.16 -0.84 -1.12
N GLY A 25 11.38 -0.11 -2.21
CA GLY A 25 11.22 -0.63 -3.58
C GLY A 25 12.19 -1.77 -3.88
N ALA A 26 13.46 -1.65 -3.48
CA ALA A 26 14.44 -2.73 -3.59
C ALA A 26 14.05 -3.95 -2.74
N LEU A 27 13.52 -3.73 -1.53
CA LEU A 27 12.99 -4.81 -0.68
C LEU A 27 11.82 -5.55 -1.34
N GLY A 28 10.92 -4.83 -2.04
CA GLY A 28 9.83 -5.42 -2.81
C GLY A 28 10.34 -6.35 -3.92
N ALA A 29 11.41 -5.95 -4.63
CA ALA A 29 12.06 -6.79 -5.62
C ALA A 29 12.67 -8.06 -4.99
N ILE A 30 13.31 -7.94 -3.84
CA ILE A 30 13.84 -9.09 -3.08
C ILE A 30 12.71 -10.05 -2.69
N PHE A 31 11.58 -9.55 -2.21
CA PHE A 31 10.42 -10.37 -1.85
C PHE A 31 9.83 -11.12 -3.04
N THR A 32 9.83 -10.49 -4.23
CA THR A 32 9.40 -11.15 -5.45
C THR A 32 10.32 -12.32 -5.81
N VAL A 33 11.66 -12.11 -5.75
CA VAL A 33 12.65 -13.15 -6.02
C VAL A 33 12.62 -14.25 -4.96
N ALA A 34 12.33 -13.91 -3.71
CA ALA A 34 12.19 -14.85 -2.60
C ALA A 34 10.88 -15.69 -2.66
N GLY A 35 10.02 -15.49 -3.65
CA GLY A 35 8.78 -16.26 -3.81
C GLY A 35 7.68 -15.90 -2.80
N VAL A 36 7.74 -14.72 -2.19
CA VAL A 36 6.72 -14.27 -1.23
C VAL A 36 5.33 -14.21 -1.88
N GLY A 37 5.25 -13.87 -3.18
CA GLY A 37 4.00 -13.90 -3.94
C GLY A 37 3.36 -15.29 -3.99
N ASP A 38 4.16 -16.34 -4.23
CA ASP A 38 3.68 -17.73 -4.25
C ASP A 38 3.20 -18.18 -2.87
N LEU A 39 3.93 -17.81 -1.82
CA LEU A 39 3.53 -18.09 -0.45
C LEU A 39 2.19 -17.42 -0.11
N MET A 40 2.02 -16.16 -0.49
CA MET A 40 0.76 -15.42 -0.29
C MET A 40 -0.39 -16.05 -1.07
N SER A 41 -0.15 -16.47 -2.31
CA SER A 41 -1.15 -17.20 -3.11
C SER A 41 -1.58 -18.51 -2.43
N HIS A 42 -0.63 -19.29 -1.92
CA HIS A 42 -0.93 -20.53 -1.18
C HIS A 42 -1.73 -20.28 0.10
N LEU A 43 -1.37 -19.28 0.88
CA LEU A 43 -2.07 -18.93 2.12
C LEU A 43 -3.52 -18.50 1.83
N ILE A 44 -3.73 -17.72 0.77
CA ILE A 44 -5.04 -17.16 0.44
C ILE A 44 -5.93 -18.18 -0.26
N SER A 45 -5.37 -19.11 -1.04
CA SER A 45 -6.15 -20.17 -1.71
C SER A 45 -6.94 -21.05 -0.74
N GLY A 46 -6.51 -21.15 0.51
CA GLY A 46 -7.25 -21.85 1.57
C GLY A 46 -8.49 -21.09 2.09
N PHE A 47 -8.55 -19.77 1.89
CA PHE A 47 -9.63 -18.91 2.39
C PHE A 47 -10.54 -18.38 1.29
N VAL A 48 -10.04 -18.28 0.07
CA VAL A 48 -10.80 -17.76 -1.09
C VAL A 48 -11.34 -18.92 -1.90
N PRO A 49 -12.67 -19.14 -1.94
CA PRO A 49 -13.28 -20.15 -2.79
C PRO A 49 -12.93 -19.88 -4.27
N SER A 50 -12.45 -20.91 -4.96
CA SER A 50 -12.12 -20.83 -6.38
C SER A 50 -13.34 -20.41 -7.20
N GLY A 51 -13.22 -19.30 -7.95
CA GLY A 51 -14.29 -18.80 -8.82
C GLY A 51 -15.17 -17.67 -8.25
N SER A 52 -14.99 -17.27 -7.00
CA SER A 52 -15.75 -16.13 -6.44
C SER A 52 -15.05 -14.79 -6.77
N ARG A 53 -15.61 -14.03 -7.71
CA ARG A 53 -15.11 -12.68 -8.09
C ARG A 53 -15.02 -11.75 -6.90
N LEU A 54 -16.07 -11.70 -6.07
CA LEU A 54 -16.12 -10.83 -4.91
C LEU A 54 -15.01 -11.16 -3.90
N MET A 55 -14.82 -12.45 -3.60
CA MET A 55 -13.78 -12.86 -2.65
C MET A 55 -12.37 -12.59 -3.20
N GLY A 56 -12.15 -12.78 -4.50
CA GLY A 56 -10.91 -12.42 -5.16
C GLY A 56 -10.60 -10.91 -5.06
N VAL A 57 -11.60 -10.07 -5.33
CA VAL A 57 -11.49 -8.60 -5.20
C VAL A 57 -11.19 -8.20 -3.75
N VAL A 58 -11.94 -8.74 -2.79
CA VAL A 58 -11.73 -8.45 -1.36
C VAL A 58 -10.34 -8.88 -0.92
N ALA A 59 -9.91 -10.08 -1.29
CA ALA A 59 -8.58 -10.59 -0.98
C ALA A 59 -7.47 -9.71 -1.59
N TYR A 60 -7.65 -9.25 -2.83
CA TYR A 60 -6.68 -8.42 -3.51
C TYR A 60 -6.58 -7.03 -2.88
N VAL A 61 -7.72 -6.36 -2.64
CA VAL A 61 -7.75 -5.04 -2.00
C VAL A 61 -7.19 -5.10 -0.58
N LEU A 62 -7.66 -6.05 0.24
CA LEU A 62 -7.16 -6.20 1.62
C LEU A 62 -5.70 -6.64 1.67
N GLY A 63 -5.28 -7.52 0.79
CA GLY A 63 -3.88 -7.91 0.64
C GLY A 63 -2.99 -6.70 0.32
N MET A 64 -3.41 -5.86 -0.64
CA MET A 64 -2.72 -4.61 -0.96
C MET A 64 -2.63 -3.68 0.25
N VAL A 65 -3.74 -3.45 0.94
CA VAL A 65 -3.80 -2.57 2.12
C VAL A 65 -2.90 -3.08 3.24
N LEU A 66 -3.04 -4.35 3.63
CA LEU A 66 -2.27 -4.93 4.74
C LEU A 66 -0.76 -4.95 4.43
N PHE A 67 -0.40 -5.37 3.22
CA PHE A 67 1.01 -5.44 2.85
C PHE A 67 1.64 -4.05 2.72
N SER A 68 0.90 -3.09 2.15
CA SER A 68 1.33 -1.68 2.10
C SER A 68 1.44 -1.07 3.50
N MET A 69 0.58 -1.46 4.43
CA MET A 69 0.65 -1.00 5.82
C MET A 69 1.91 -1.53 6.52
N ILE A 70 2.28 -2.79 6.28
CA ILE A 70 3.50 -3.39 6.84
C ILE A 70 4.75 -2.75 6.23
N MET A 71 4.78 -2.59 4.90
CA MET A 71 5.94 -2.06 4.19
C MET A 71 6.04 -0.52 4.21
N GLY A 72 4.97 0.17 4.51
CA GLY A 72 4.89 1.63 4.41
C GLY A 72 4.97 2.16 2.96
N ASN A 73 4.84 1.29 1.95
CA ASN A 73 4.99 1.64 0.54
C ASN A 73 4.10 0.79 -0.37
N ALA A 74 3.17 1.45 -1.08
CA ALA A 74 2.24 0.79 -1.98
C ALA A 74 2.91 0.22 -3.24
N PHE A 75 3.96 0.85 -3.77
CA PHE A 75 4.66 0.36 -4.97
C PHE A 75 5.35 -0.97 -4.73
N ALA A 76 6.03 -1.11 -3.58
CA ALA A 76 6.68 -2.35 -3.21
C ALA A 76 5.65 -3.47 -2.93
N ALA A 77 4.54 -3.13 -2.27
CA ALA A 77 3.44 -4.05 -2.04
C ALA A 77 2.79 -4.52 -3.34
N PHE A 78 2.63 -3.62 -4.31
CA PHE A 78 1.94 -3.88 -5.56
C PHE A 78 2.56 -5.03 -6.35
N THR A 79 3.87 -5.06 -6.50
CA THR A 79 4.56 -6.12 -7.25
C THR A 79 4.30 -7.50 -6.66
N VAL A 80 4.40 -7.63 -5.35
CA VAL A 80 4.24 -8.91 -4.63
C VAL A 80 2.79 -9.35 -4.60
N ILE A 81 1.88 -8.46 -4.22
CA ILE A 81 0.46 -8.80 -4.04
C ILE A 81 -0.24 -8.97 -5.39
N THR A 82 0.13 -8.21 -6.41
CA THR A 82 -0.43 -8.40 -7.75
C THR A 82 -0.03 -9.76 -8.31
N ALA A 83 1.24 -10.17 -8.18
CA ALA A 83 1.69 -11.47 -8.62
C ALA A 83 1.05 -12.62 -7.82
N GLY A 84 0.97 -12.47 -6.49
CA GLY A 84 0.47 -13.54 -5.61
C GLY A 84 -1.05 -13.64 -5.49
N ILE A 85 -1.77 -12.55 -5.65
CA ILE A 85 -3.23 -12.52 -5.48
C ILE A 85 -3.95 -11.99 -6.72
N GLY A 86 -3.50 -10.85 -7.26
CA GLY A 86 -4.16 -10.21 -8.39
C GLY A 86 -4.28 -11.12 -9.60
N VAL A 87 -3.16 -11.72 -10.02
CA VAL A 87 -3.12 -12.60 -11.19
C VAL A 87 -3.98 -13.88 -11.00
N PRO A 88 -3.78 -14.69 -9.95
CA PRO A 88 -4.50 -15.94 -9.81
C PRO A 88 -5.97 -15.81 -9.42
N PHE A 89 -6.38 -14.78 -8.71
CA PHE A 89 -7.72 -14.67 -8.12
C PHE A 89 -8.61 -13.58 -8.71
N VAL A 90 -8.04 -12.63 -9.48
CA VAL A 90 -8.81 -11.52 -10.06
C VAL A 90 -8.69 -11.51 -11.57
N PHE A 91 -7.47 -11.45 -12.12
CA PHE A 91 -7.28 -11.39 -13.58
C PHE A 91 -7.67 -12.70 -14.26
N SER A 92 -7.39 -13.85 -13.66
CA SER A 92 -7.82 -15.16 -14.18
C SER A 92 -9.34 -15.33 -14.27
N LEU A 93 -10.11 -14.55 -13.48
CA LEU A 93 -11.57 -14.55 -13.51
C LEU A 93 -12.17 -13.56 -14.51
N GLY A 94 -11.33 -12.90 -15.32
CA GLY A 94 -11.73 -12.02 -16.42
C GLY A 94 -11.78 -10.55 -16.08
N ALA A 95 -11.19 -10.11 -14.96
CA ALA A 95 -11.05 -8.70 -14.64
C ALA A 95 -10.07 -8.01 -15.59
N ASP A 96 -10.36 -6.76 -15.96
CA ASP A 96 -9.43 -5.91 -16.69
C ASP A 96 -8.19 -5.62 -15.83
N PRO A 97 -6.98 -6.08 -16.23
CA PRO A 97 -5.76 -5.91 -15.45
C PRO A 97 -5.37 -4.44 -15.24
N ILE A 98 -5.73 -3.55 -16.19
CA ILE A 98 -5.39 -2.12 -16.11
C ILE A 98 -6.24 -1.47 -15.03
N VAL A 99 -7.55 -1.70 -15.06
CA VAL A 99 -8.49 -1.12 -14.10
C VAL A 99 -8.25 -1.70 -12.70
N ALA A 100 -8.16 -3.04 -12.60
CA ALA A 100 -7.93 -3.70 -11.32
C ALA A 100 -6.57 -3.35 -10.72
N GLY A 101 -5.51 -3.25 -11.54
CA GLY A 101 -4.19 -2.84 -11.11
C GLY A 101 -4.15 -1.40 -10.61
N ALA A 102 -4.78 -0.46 -11.32
CA ALA A 102 -4.88 0.94 -10.91
C ALA A 102 -5.62 1.08 -9.57
N LEU A 103 -6.75 0.38 -9.40
CA LEU A 103 -7.52 0.39 -8.16
C LEU A 103 -6.78 -0.29 -7.00
N ALA A 104 -6.04 -1.36 -7.27
CA ALA A 104 -5.20 -2.01 -6.26
C ALA A 104 -4.07 -1.10 -5.79
N MET A 105 -3.40 -0.38 -6.70
CA MET A 105 -2.36 0.59 -6.35
C MET A 105 -2.91 1.70 -5.45
N THR A 106 -4.07 2.27 -5.79
CA THR A 106 -4.70 3.31 -4.98
C THR A 106 -5.24 2.78 -3.65
N ALA A 107 -5.73 1.54 -3.60
CA ALA A 107 -6.06 0.86 -2.33
C ALA A 107 -4.81 0.65 -1.46
N GLY A 108 -3.68 0.30 -2.06
CA GLY A 108 -2.38 0.23 -1.37
C GLY A 108 -1.97 1.58 -0.76
N CYS A 109 -2.24 2.69 -1.44
CA CYS A 109 -2.02 4.03 -0.87
C CYS A 109 -2.87 4.25 0.39
N CYS A 110 -4.11 3.75 0.46
CA CYS A 110 -4.90 3.79 1.68
C CYS A 110 -4.23 3.00 2.83
N GLY A 111 -3.57 1.87 2.51
CA GLY A 111 -2.75 1.12 3.46
C GLY A 111 -1.57 1.94 3.98
N THR A 112 -0.90 2.69 3.10
CA THR A 112 0.22 3.55 3.52
C THR A 112 -0.22 4.68 4.45
N LEU A 113 -1.44 5.22 4.29
CA LEU A 113 -2.00 6.22 5.22
C LEU A 113 -2.13 5.68 6.65
N LEU A 114 -2.34 4.38 6.81
CA LEU A 114 -2.48 3.70 8.09
C LEU A 114 -1.14 3.20 8.67
N SER A 115 -0.05 3.32 7.90
CA SER A 115 1.24 2.77 8.27
C SER A 115 2.10 3.73 9.08
N PRO A 116 2.61 3.35 10.25
CA PRO A 116 3.64 4.13 10.93
C PRO A 116 4.98 4.12 10.17
N MET A 117 5.18 3.18 9.25
CA MET A 117 6.39 3.06 8.43
C MET A 117 6.37 3.96 7.18
N ALA A 118 5.24 4.57 6.86
CA ALA A 118 5.09 5.43 5.68
C ALA A 118 5.77 6.78 5.88
N ALA A 119 7.03 6.89 5.46
CA ALA A 119 7.86 8.06 5.65
C ALA A 119 7.21 9.33 5.07
N ASN A 120 6.75 9.27 3.81
CA ASN A 120 6.22 10.43 3.10
C ASN A 120 4.85 10.89 3.61
N PHE A 121 4.01 9.96 4.06
CA PHE A 121 2.64 10.25 4.44
C PHE A 121 2.49 10.58 5.93
N ASN A 122 3.28 9.93 6.79
CA ASN A 122 3.08 10.01 8.24
C ASN A 122 4.30 10.56 8.96
N THR A 123 5.50 10.04 8.71
CA THR A 123 6.71 10.44 9.45
C THR A 123 7.15 11.85 9.10
N LEU A 124 7.15 12.21 7.82
CA LEU A 124 7.59 13.53 7.38
C LEU A 124 6.68 14.67 7.89
N PRO A 125 5.34 14.60 7.78
CA PRO A 125 4.47 15.63 8.38
C PRO A 125 4.65 15.77 9.89
N VAL A 126 4.81 14.68 10.63
CA VAL A 126 5.07 14.71 12.07
C VAL A 126 6.35 15.46 12.38
N ALA A 127 7.43 15.19 11.61
CA ALA A 127 8.72 15.83 11.80
C ALA A 127 8.70 17.31 11.41
N LEU A 128 8.03 17.68 10.30
CA LEU A 128 7.98 19.07 9.83
C LEU A 128 7.15 19.96 10.75
N LEU A 129 6.07 19.42 11.34
CA LEU A 129 5.15 20.16 12.20
C LEU A 129 5.52 20.07 13.68
N ASP A 130 6.64 19.44 14.02
CA ASP A 130 7.11 19.19 15.40
C ASP A 130 5.99 18.64 16.30
N MET A 131 5.23 17.65 15.76
CA MET A 131 4.08 17.07 16.47
C MET A 131 4.53 16.27 17.68
N ARG A 132 3.83 16.45 18.80
CA ARG A 132 4.09 15.69 20.04
C ARG A 132 3.68 14.22 19.93
N ASP A 133 2.63 13.93 19.15
CA ASP A 133 2.14 12.56 18.93
C ASP A 133 2.66 12.04 17.58
N PRO A 134 3.56 11.04 17.57
CA PRO A 134 4.07 10.43 16.35
C PRO A 134 2.98 9.81 15.47
N ASN A 135 1.86 9.39 16.07
CA ASN A 135 0.73 8.78 15.38
C ASN A 135 -0.43 9.76 15.10
N GLY A 136 -0.25 11.05 15.37
CA GLY A 136 -1.30 12.06 15.23
C GLY A 136 -1.86 12.14 13.81
N VAL A 137 -1.00 12.04 12.79
CA VAL A 137 -1.40 12.03 11.38
C VAL A 137 -2.23 10.79 11.05
N ILE A 138 -1.78 9.61 11.48
CA ILE A 138 -2.49 8.34 11.26
C ILE A 138 -3.89 8.40 11.89
N LYS A 139 -3.99 8.87 13.13
CA LYS A 139 -5.29 8.99 13.83
C LYS A 139 -6.28 9.90 13.10
N ALA A 140 -5.77 10.97 12.48
CA ALA A 140 -6.61 11.88 11.70
C ALA A 140 -7.09 11.27 10.39
N GLN A 141 -6.32 10.35 9.78
CA GLN A 141 -6.58 9.78 8.47
C GLN A 141 -7.33 8.44 8.51
N VAL A 142 -7.34 7.74 9.64
CA VAL A 142 -7.86 6.37 9.75
C VAL A 142 -9.32 6.25 9.26
N GLY A 143 -10.18 7.19 9.61
CA GLY A 143 -11.58 7.17 9.20
C GLY A 143 -11.74 7.27 7.67
N VAL A 144 -11.04 8.20 7.05
CA VAL A 144 -11.05 8.38 5.60
C VAL A 144 -10.46 7.16 4.89
N ALA A 145 -9.35 6.64 5.39
CA ALA A 145 -8.70 5.46 4.81
C ALA A 145 -9.63 4.24 4.81
N ILE A 146 -10.34 3.96 5.91
CA ILE A 146 -11.29 2.84 6.00
C ILE A 146 -12.44 3.01 4.99
N VAL A 147 -13.04 4.20 4.91
CA VAL A 147 -14.11 4.47 3.94
C VAL A 147 -13.61 4.27 2.51
N MET A 148 -12.42 4.76 2.20
CA MET A 148 -11.81 4.60 0.88
C MET A 148 -11.51 3.13 0.55
N ILE A 149 -11.06 2.31 1.50
CA ILE A 149 -10.83 0.88 1.28
C ILE A 149 -12.15 0.19 0.89
N ILE A 150 -13.23 0.47 1.59
CA ILE A 150 -14.56 -0.07 1.27
C ILE A 150 -14.98 0.35 -0.14
N ILE A 151 -14.83 1.63 -0.49
CA ILE A 151 -15.13 2.15 -1.82
C ILE A 151 -14.30 1.42 -2.89
N HIS A 152 -13.01 1.16 -2.66
CA HIS A 152 -12.14 0.45 -3.61
C HIS A 152 -12.61 -0.99 -3.88
N VAL A 153 -13.13 -1.70 -2.89
CA VAL A 153 -13.73 -3.03 -3.09
C VAL A 153 -14.92 -2.94 -4.05
N PHE A 154 -15.83 -1.98 -3.83
CA PHE A 154 -16.98 -1.79 -4.72
C PHE A 154 -16.54 -1.35 -6.13
N LEU A 155 -15.67 -0.35 -6.23
CA LEU A 155 -15.19 0.14 -7.52
C LEU A 155 -14.48 -0.98 -8.30
N MET A 156 -13.63 -1.75 -7.67
CA MET A 156 -12.94 -2.87 -8.34
C MET A 156 -13.93 -3.94 -8.81
N TYR A 157 -14.93 -4.26 -7.98
CA TYR A 157 -15.95 -5.25 -8.35
C TYR A 157 -16.80 -4.81 -9.55
N PHE A 158 -17.17 -3.52 -9.63
CA PHE A 158 -18.06 -3.04 -10.70
C PHE A 158 -17.33 -2.53 -11.95
N LEU A 159 -16.10 -2.03 -11.82
CA LEU A 159 -15.39 -1.43 -12.94
C LEU A 159 -14.38 -2.37 -13.58
N ALA A 160 -13.86 -3.35 -12.87
CA ALA A 160 -12.87 -4.27 -13.41
C ALA A 160 -13.51 -5.52 -14.05
N PHE A 161 -14.75 -5.83 -13.73
CA PHE A 161 -15.55 -6.92 -14.30
C PHE A 161 -16.72 -6.42 -15.14
#